data_2dbf5f5be2a73d3276aa037cc7db2d68
#
_entry.id   2dbf5f5be2a73d3276aa037cc7db2d68
#
_cell.length_a   1.000
_cell.length_b   1.000
_cell.length_c   1.000
_cell.angle_alpha   90.00
_cell.angle_beta   90.00
_cell.angle_gamma   90.00
#
_symmetry.space_group_name_H-M   'P 1'
#
loop_
_entity.id
_entity.type
_entity.pdbx_description
1 polymer ?
#
loop_
_entity_poly.entity_id
_entity_poly.type
_entity_poly.pdbx_seq_one_letter_code
_entity_poly.pdbx_strand_id
1 'polypeptide(L)'
;MRWGSPELFFVLLAPLLAVGAWLYGSAARRRAIARAGDAPLVARLLAAHLPQRRLARQALLGLALTLLCVAALRPQLGRRPEALRRTGVDIAVAFDISKSMLVKDVLPSRLEAARQRIGELMSRLNGDRVALVPFAGVAFTQSPLTADNSAIRLYLQSLDPNQMPVGGTNLAAAIDEGVKVLTGRGDKAETSGRSQVLLLVTDGEDVASAQGEAAKKAAQ
;
A
#
# COMPACT_ATOMS: atom_id res chain seq x y z
N MET A 1 15.43 -8.55 12.06
CA MET A 1 14.99 -8.05 13.38
C MET A 1 15.10 -6.54 13.39
N ARG A 2 14.01 -5.84 13.63
CA ARG A 2 14.05 -4.38 13.83
C ARG A 2 13.72 -4.10 15.29
N TRP A 3 14.47 -3.20 15.92
CA TRP A 3 14.18 -2.72 17.26
C TRP A 3 13.20 -1.57 17.11
N GLY A 4 12.07 -1.63 17.82
CA GLY A 4 11.03 -0.62 17.71
C GLY A 4 11.44 0.75 18.26
N SER A 5 12.40 0.78 19.17
CA SER A 5 12.87 2.01 19.82
C SER A 5 14.37 1.94 20.05
N PRO A 6 15.22 2.22 19.05
CA PRO A 6 16.67 2.17 19.21
C PRO A 6 17.18 3.20 20.24
N GLU A 7 16.43 4.26 20.48
CA GLU A 7 16.77 5.30 21.46
C GLU A 7 16.76 4.77 22.92
N LEU A 8 16.08 3.65 23.16
CA LEU A 8 15.97 3.04 24.50
C LEU A 8 17.11 2.06 24.84
N PHE A 9 18.15 1.94 24.02
CA PHE A 9 19.33 1.12 24.37
C PHE A 9 19.97 1.56 25.69
N PHE A 10 19.85 2.84 26.08
CA PHE A 10 20.30 3.33 27.38
C PHE A 10 19.61 2.68 28.57
N VAL A 11 18.40 2.12 28.38
CA VAL A 11 17.65 1.41 29.44
C VAL A 11 18.37 0.11 29.84
N LEU A 12 19.18 -0.48 28.96
CA LEU A 12 20.02 -1.63 29.28
C LEU A 12 21.13 -1.32 30.30
N LEU A 13 21.44 -0.05 30.54
CA LEU A 13 22.32 0.37 31.62
C LEU A 13 21.69 0.19 33.00
N ALA A 14 20.36 0.18 33.12
CA ALA A 14 19.65 0.06 34.37
C ALA A 14 19.95 -1.24 35.14
N PRO A 15 19.92 -2.45 34.52
CA PRO A 15 20.31 -3.68 35.22
C PRO A 15 21.79 -3.70 35.59
N LEU A 16 22.66 -3.12 34.77
CA LEU A 16 24.10 -3.00 35.09
C LEU A 16 24.31 -2.11 36.32
N LEU A 17 23.65 -0.96 36.39
CA LEU A 17 23.69 -0.07 37.55
C LEU A 17 23.11 -0.73 38.79
N ALA A 18 22.03 -1.50 38.67
CA ALA A 18 21.40 -2.25 39.76
C ALA A 18 22.37 -3.31 40.33
N VAL A 19 23.10 -4.03 39.45
CA VAL A 19 24.14 -5.00 39.87
C VAL A 19 25.30 -4.28 40.55
N GLY A 20 25.77 -3.15 40.02
CA GLY A 20 26.80 -2.33 40.62
C GLY A 20 26.44 -1.83 42.02
N ALA A 21 25.24 -1.28 42.15
CA ALA A 21 24.72 -0.82 43.46
C ALA A 21 24.59 -1.97 44.46
N TRP A 22 24.16 -3.16 44.00
CA TRP A 22 24.11 -4.35 44.84
C TRP A 22 25.49 -4.82 45.31
N LEU A 23 26.50 -4.86 44.42
CA LEU A 23 27.87 -5.21 44.75
C LEU A 23 28.43 -4.22 45.76
N TYR A 24 28.26 -2.92 45.51
CA TYR A 24 28.69 -1.86 46.40
C TYR A 24 28.04 -1.98 47.79
N GLY A 25 26.72 -2.14 47.83
CA GLY A 25 25.95 -2.28 49.07
C GLY A 25 26.32 -3.56 49.87
N SER A 26 26.64 -4.66 49.17
CA SER A 26 27.09 -5.90 49.81
C SER A 26 28.52 -5.74 50.39
N ALA A 27 29.41 -5.06 49.68
CA ALA A 27 30.75 -4.76 50.18
C ALA A 27 30.75 -3.76 51.35
N ALA A 28 29.92 -2.72 51.24
CA ALA A 28 29.73 -1.73 52.32
C ALA A 28 29.20 -2.40 53.59
N ARG A 29 28.22 -3.30 53.45
CA ARG A 29 27.71 -4.07 54.60
C ARG A 29 28.77 -4.97 55.21
N ARG A 30 29.56 -5.70 54.41
CA ARG A 30 30.67 -6.52 54.92
C ARG A 30 31.68 -5.67 55.75
N ARG A 31 31.99 -4.46 55.24
CA ARG A 31 32.89 -3.51 55.96
C ARG A 31 32.26 -2.99 57.24
N ALA A 32 30.94 -2.72 57.25
CA ALA A 32 30.23 -2.26 58.44
C ALA A 32 30.20 -3.36 59.53
N ILE A 33 29.93 -4.61 59.15
CA ILE A 33 29.96 -5.76 60.05
C ILE A 33 31.37 -5.97 60.64
N ALA A 34 32.42 -5.85 59.83
CA ALA A 34 33.78 -5.99 60.28
C ALA A 34 34.22 -4.88 61.26
N ARG A 35 33.56 -3.72 61.26
CA ARG A 35 33.82 -2.61 62.23
C ARG A 35 32.95 -2.66 63.49
N ALA A 36 31.90 -3.47 63.53
CA ALA A 36 30.91 -3.49 64.59
C ALA A 36 31.35 -4.30 65.83
N GLY A 37 32.59 -4.82 65.93
CA GLY A 37 33.11 -5.55 67.06
C GLY A 37 32.99 -7.07 66.93
N ASP A 38 32.87 -7.82 68.04
CA ASP A 38 32.96 -9.27 68.10
C ASP A 38 32.18 -10.04 67.05
N ALA A 39 32.93 -10.48 66.03
CA ALA A 39 32.42 -11.20 64.87
C ALA A 39 31.52 -12.42 65.21
N PRO A 40 31.80 -13.24 66.27
CA PRO A 40 30.98 -14.40 66.60
C PRO A 40 29.59 -14.05 67.16
N LEU A 41 29.44 -12.91 67.84
CA LEU A 41 28.14 -12.49 68.40
C LEU A 41 27.22 -11.94 67.32
N VAL A 42 27.79 -11.15 66.42
CA VAL A 42 27.07 -10.60 65.26
C VAL A 42 26.66 -11.71 64.28
N ALA A 43 27.52 -12.73 64.10
CA ALA A 43 27.18 -13.88 63.26
C ALA A 43 26.02 -14.70 63.80
N ARG A 44 25.90 -14.90 65.11
CA ARG A 44 24.77 -15.60 65.74
C ARG A 44 23.46 -14.83 65.61
N LEU A 45 23.45 -13.51 65.70
CA LEU A 45 22.27 -12.66 65.51
C LEU A 45 21.84 -12.60 64.02
N LEU A 46 22.80 -12.68 63.08
CA LEU A 46 22.53 -12.68 61.64
C LEU A 46 22.15 -14.08 61.11
N ALA A 47 22.50 -15.17 61.80
CA ALA A 47 22.22 -16.54 61.38
C ALA A 47 20.68 -16.85 61.34
N ALA A 48 19.86 -16.07 62.03
CA ALA A 48 18.39 -16.17 61.94
C ALA A 48 17.81 -15.72 60.58
N HIS A 49 18.61 -15.04 59.73
CA HIS A 49 18.19 -14.61 58.41
C HIS A 49 18.75 -15.54 57.34
N LEU A 50 17.97 -16.43 56.80
CA LEU A 50 18.30 -17.37 55.72
C LEU A 50 18.90 -16.60 54.51
N PRO A 51 20.24 -16.64 54.29
CA PRO A 51 20.89 -15.88 53.22
C PRO A 51 20.45 -16.32 51.85
N GLN A 52 20.03 -17.58 51.73
CA GLN A 52 19.51 -18.16 50.46
C GLN A 52 18.23 -17.50 49.96
N ARG A 53 17.27 -17.22 50.84
CA ARG A 53 15.99 -16.54 50.45
C ARG A 53 16.25 -15.12 49.95
N ARG A 54 17.26 -14.44 50.54
CA ARG A 54 17.61 -13.09 50.12
C ARG A 54 18.29 -13.06 48.74
N LEU A 55 19.21 -14.02 48.50
CA LEU A 55 19.88 -14.17 47.23
C LEU A 55 18.84 -14.52 46.13
N ALA A 56 17.93 -15.45 46.39
CA ALA A 56 16.88 -15.82 45.46
C ALA A 56 15.96 -14.64 45.12
N ARG A 57 15.55 -13.85 46.12
CA ARG A 57 14.71 -12.65 45.90
C ARG A 57 15.46 -11.60 45.05
N GLN A 58 16.76 -11.38 45.29
CA GLN A 58 17.55 -10.42 44.54
C GLN A 58 17.80 -10.88 43.10
N ALA A 59 18.04 -12.17 42.87
CA ALA A 59 18.18 -12.78 41.56
C ALA A 59 16.86 -12.64 40.78
N LEU A 60 15.72 -12.87 41.43
CA LEU A 60 14.42 -12.74 40.79
C LEU A 60 14.07 -11.30 40.41
N LEU A 61 14.44 -10.33 41.25
CA LEU A 61 14.29 -8.91 40.95
C LEU A 61 15.21 -8.47 39.79
N GLY A 62 16.45 -8.95 39.76
CA GLY A 62 17.38 -8.70 38.67
C GLY A 62 16.86 -9.26 37.34
N LEU A 63 16.36 -10.50 37.37
CA LEU A 63 15.76 -11.14 36.19
C LEU A 63 14.52 -10.37 35.70
N ALA A 64 13.62 -10.00 36.60
CA ALA A 64 12.43 -9.23 36.27
C ALA A 64 12.79 -7.88 35.63
N LEU A 65 13.78 -7.17 36.19
CA LEU A 65 14.25 -5.90 35.63
C LEU A 65 14.85 -6.08 34.24
N THR A 66 15.63 -7.14 34.02
CA THR A 66 16.23 -7.44 32.72
C THR A 66 15.16 -7.76 31.67
N LEU A 67 14.17 -8.60 32.04
CA LEU A 67 13.05 -8.91 31.15
C LEU A 67 12.21 -7.67 30.81
N LEU A 68 12.01 -6.79 31.79
CA LEU A 68 11.29 -5.53 31.57
C LEU A 68 12.05 -4.61 30.60
N CYS A 69 13.38 -4.52 30.73
CA CYS A 69 14.21 -3.76 29.79
C CYS A 69 14.13 -4.36 28.38
N VAL A 70 14.20 -5.69 28.24
CA VAL A 70 14.07 -6.36 26.94
C VAL A 70 12.68 -6.12 26.33
N ALA A 71 11.62 -6.18 27.14
CA ALA A 71 10.27 -5.89 26.70
C ALA A 71 10.10 -4.42 26.24
N ALA A 72 10.74 -3.48 26.94
CA ALA A 72 10.73 -2.06 26.57
C ALA A 72 11.39 -1.79 25.20
N LEU A 73 12.38 -2.59 24.82
CA LEU A 73 13.04 -2.52 23.51
C LEU A 73 12.13 -2.98 22.35
N ARG A 74 10.96 -3.54 22.64
CA ARG A 74 9.96 -4.00 21.66
C ARG A 74 10.61 -4.76 20.49
N PRO A 75 11.20 -5.95 20.71
CA PRO A 75 11.74 -6.75 19.63
C PRO A 75 10.62 -7.11 18.65
N GLN A 76 10.62 -6.48 17.47
CA GLN A 76 9.62 -6.75 16.43
C GLN A 76 10.02 -8.01 15.67
N LEU A 77 9.47 -9.13 16.09
CA LEU A 77 9.58 -10.43 15.42
C LEU A 77 8.49 -10.60 14.33
N GLY A 78 7.88 -9.49 13.89
CA GLY A 78 6.82 -9.50 12.88
C GLY A 78 7.37 -9.73 11.47
N ARG A 79 6.64 -10.53 10.69
CA ARG A 79 6.76 -10.51 9.24
C ARG A 79 6.47 -9.08 8.80
N ARG A 80 7.33 -8.48 7.98
CA ARG A 80 6.96 -7.26 7.26
C ARG A 80 5.61 -7.56 6.61
N PRO A 81 4.56 -6.74 6.77
CA PRO A 81 3.55 -6.71 5.75
C PRO A 81 4.34 -6.29 4.49
N GLU A 82 4.70 -7.26 3.68
CA GLU A 82 5.04 -7.01 2.31
C GLU A 82 3.79 -6.31 1.80
N ALA A 83 3.87 -4.99 1.63
CA ALA A 83 2.85 -4.30 0.89
C ALA A 83 2.83 -5.07 -0.42
N LEU A 84 1.84 -5.95 -0.57
CA LEU A 84 1.48 -6.53 -1.84
C LEU A 84 1.31 -5.30 -2.73
N ARG A 85 2.38 -4.93 -3.44
CA ARG A 85 2.26 -4.07 -4.60
C ARG A 85 1.35 -4.88 -5.52
N ARG A 86 0.06 -4.65 -5.36
CA ARG A 86 -0.88 -5.04 -6.37
C ARG A 86 -0.43 -4.26 -7.60
N THR A 87 0.35 -4.90 -8.42
CA THR A 87 0.71 -4.43 -9.74
C THR A 87 -0.56 -4.53 -10.58
N GLY A 88 -1.54 -3.69 -10.27
CA GLY A 88 -2.72 -3.55 -11.09
C GLY A 88 -2.30 -2.92 -12.42
N VAL A 89 -3.14 -3.08 -13.42
CA VAL A 89 -3.00 -2.49 -14.73
C VAL A 89 -3.79 -1.18 -14.78
N ASP A 90 -3.27 -0.18 -15.49
CA ASP A 90 -4.01 1.03 -15.82
C ASP A 90 -4.59 0.86 -17.23
N ILE A 91 -5.90 0.89 -17.36
CA ILE A 91 -6.60 0.62 -18.60
C ILE A 91 -7.34 1.87 -19.05
N ALA A 92 -7.03 2.42 -20.20
CA ALA A 92 -7.88 3.42 -20.84
C ALA A 92 -8.80 2.72 -21.85
N VAL A 93 -10.10 2.84 -21.65
CA VAL A 93 -11.11 2.30 -22.57
C VAL A 93 -11.56 3.42 -23.50
N ALA A 94 -11.07 3.41 -24.73
CA ALA A 94 -11.57 4.26 -25.80
C ALA A 94 -12.81 3.60 -26.42
N PHE A 95 -13.97 4.20 -26.19
CA PHE A 95 -15.28 3.63 -26.51
C PHE A 95 -15.97 4.42 -27.60
N ASP A 96 -16.20 3.77 -28.74
CA ASP A 96 -16.87 4.38 -29.89
C ASP A 96 -18.35 4.59 -29.61
N ILE A 97 -18.78 5.83 -29.77
CA ILE A 97 -20.21 6.22 -29.68
C ILE A 97 -20.67 6.92 -30.95
N SER A 98 -20.08 6.57 -32.08
CA SER A 98 -20.54 7.03 -33.39
C SER A 98 -21.91 6.47 -33.74
N LYS A 99 -22.62 7.09 -34.70
CA LYS A 99 -23.97 6.65 -35.11
C LYS A 99 -23.98 5.27 -35.76
N SER A 100 -22.86 4.81 -36.35
CA SER A 100 -22.72 3.44 -36.88
C SER A 100 -22.86 2.37 -35.80
N MET A 101 -22.49 2.66 -34.55
CA MET A 101 -22.66 1.77 -33.41
C MET A 101 -24.14 1.53 -33.02
N LEU A 102 -25.11 2.31 -33.55
CA LEU A 102 -26.55 2.10 -33.33
C LEU A 102 -27.13 1.01 -34.22
N VAL A 103 -26.38 0.49 -35.18
CA VAL A 103 -26.85 -0.57 -36.10
C VAL A 103 -27.16 -1.84 -35.28
N LYS A 104 -28.26 -2.52 -35.67
CA LYS A 104 -28.81 -3.69 -34.96
C LYS A 104 -28.50 -5.01 -35.68
N ASP A 105 -27.31 -5.11 -36.29
CA ASP A 105 -26.82 -6.37 -36.85
C ASP A 105 -26.39 -7.35 -35.74
N VAL A 106 -26.01 -6.79 -34.55
CA VAL A 106 -25.81 -7.50 -33.30
C VAL A 106 -26.89 -7.03 -32.31
N LEU A 107 -27.63 -7.96 -31.73
CA LEU A 107 -28.72 -7.61 -30.80
C LEU A 107 -28.20 -7.25 -29.40
N PRO A 108 -28.74 -6.21 -28.76
CA PRO A 108 -29.80 -5.29 -29.22
C PRO A 108 -29.28 -4.19 -30.17
N SER A 109 -28.02 -3.81 -30.13
CA SER A 109 -27.23 -2.97 -31.04
C SER A 109 -25.75 -3.19 -30.78
N ARG A 110 -24.88 -2.78 -31.74
CA ARG A 110 -23.40 -2.85 -31.54
C ARG A 110 -23.01 -2.12 -30.28
N LEU A 111 -23.54 -0.92 -30.04
CA LEU A 111 -23.27 -0.10 -28.86
C LEU A 111 -23.64 -0.83 -27.56
N GLU A 112 -24.83 -1.43 -27.50
CA GLU A 112 -25.33 -2.09 -26.30
C GLU A 112 -24.56 -3.39 -26.03
N ALA A 113 -24.25 -4.15 -27.09
CA ALA A 113 -23.39 -5.34 -26.99
C ALA A 113 -22.01 -4.97 -26.48
N ALA A 114 -21.39 -3.89 -26.98
CA ALA A 114 -20.11 -3.40 -26.51
C ALA A 114 -20.16 -2.97 -25.04
N ARG A 115 -21.22 -2.26 -24.60
CA ARG A 115 -21.44 -1.91 -23.19
C ARG A 115 -21.45 -3.13 -22.27
N GLN A 116 -22.19 -4.16 -22.68
CA GLN A 116 -22.27 -5.40 -21.91
C GLN A 116 -20.89 -6.06 -21.78
N ARG A 117 -20.13 -6.15 -22.88
CA ARG A 117 -18.79 -6.76 -22.87
C ARG A 117 -17.81 -6.00 -21.99
N ILE A 118 -17.84 -4.67 -22.05
CA ILE A 118 -17.00 -3.84 -21.15
C ILE A 118 -17.47 -4.00 -19.69
N GLY A 119 -18.80 -4.06 -19.45
CA GLY A 119 -19.36 -4.33 -18.12
C GLY A 119 -18.91 -5.67 -17.54
N GLU A 120 -18.85 -6.73 -18.36
CA GLU A 120 -18.30 -8.04 -17.97
C GLU A 120 -16.79 -7.95 -17.67
N LEU A 121 -16.02 -7.25 -18.50
CA LEU A 121 -14.60 -7.01 -18.27
C LEU A 121 -14.39 -6.31 -16.92
N MET A 122 -15.14 -5.23 -16.65
CA MET A 122 -15.06 -4.50 -15.37
C MET A 122 -15.31 -5.40 -14.15
N SER A 123 -16.15 -6.43 -14.28
CA SER A 123 -16.43 -7.35 -13.17
C SER A 123 -15.24 -8.27 -12.82
N ARG A 124 -14.31 -8.46 -13.74
CA ARG A 124 -13.12 -9.31 -13.58
C ARG A 124 -11.89 -8.53 -13.11
N LEU A 125 -11.93 -7.21 -13.20
CA LEU A 125 -10.83 -6.33 -12.80
C LEU A 125 -10.83 -6.13 -11.27
N ASN A 126 -9.73 -6.48 -10.62
CA ASN A 126 -9.57 -6.35 -9.17
C ASN A 126 -8.26 -5.63 -8.83
N GLY A 127 -8.39 -4.36 -8.46
CA GLY A 127 -7.24 -3.52 -8.11
C GLY A 127 -6.60 -2.82 -9.30
N ASP A 128 -7.23 -2.92 -10.48
CA ASP A 128 -6.87 -2.19 -11.69
C ASP A 128 -7.56 -0.82 -11.68
N ARG A 129 -7.00 0.13 -12.44
CA ARG A 129 -7.63 1.45 -12.64
C ARG A 129 -8.10 1.54 -14.07
N VAL A 130 -9.28 2.08 -14.25
CA VAL A 130 -9.90 2.23 -15.56
C VAL A 130 -10.23 3.69 -15.81
N ALA A 131 -9.94 4.16 -17.01
CA ALA A 131 -10.40 5.45 -17.55
C ALA A 131 -11.36 5.20 -18.69
N LEU A 132 -12.32 6.11 -18.89
CA LEU A 132 -13.28 6.04 -19.97
C LEU A 132 -13.12 7.24 -20.90
N VAL A 133 -12.86 6.97 -22.17
CA VAL A 133 -12.64 7.95 -23.24
C VAL A 133 -13.64 7.68 -24.37
N PRO A 134 -14.88 8.21 -24.28
CA PRO A 134 -15.81 8.12 -25.41
C PRO A 134 -15.30 8.94 -26.59
N PHE A 135 -15.51 8.41 -27.78
CA PHE A 135 -15.13 9.10 -29.01
C PHE A 135 -16.14 8.88 -30.16
N ALA A 136 -16.13 9.82 -31.07
CA ALA A 136 -16.76 9.77 -32.39
C ALA A 136 -15.92 10.63 -33.36
N GLY A 137 -16.41 11.72 -33.91
CA GLY A 137 -15.57 12.68 -34.65
C GLY A 137 -14.53 13.40 -33.79
N VAL A 138 -14.75 13.43 -32.48
CA VAL A 138 -13.82 13.95 -31.44
C VAL A 138 -13.75 12.95 -30.29
N ALA A 139 -12.68 13.02 -29.50
CA ALA A 139 -12.51 12.22 -28.27
C ALA A 139 -12.34 13.14 -27.06
N PHE A 140 -12.83 12.70 -25.93
CA PHE A 140 -12.64 13.41 -24.66
C PHE A 140 -12.62 12.43 -23.46
N THR A 141 -11.99 12.84 -22.38
CA THR A 141 -11.94 12.05 -21.17
C THR A 141 -13.24 12.22 -20.38
N GLN A 142 -14.08 11.20 -20.32
CA GLN A 142 -15.31 11.15 -19.50
C GLN A 142 -14.99 10.84 -18.06
N SER A 143 -14.05 9.94 -17.82
CA SER A 143 -13.57 9.58 -16.48
C SER A 143 -12.05 9.37 -16.51
N PRO A 144 -11.30 10.02 -15.61
CA PRO A 144 -9.89 9.75 -15.44
C PRO A 144 -9.67 8.35 -14.84
N LEU A 145 -8.41 7.92 -14.70
CA LEU A 145 -8.07 6.64 -14.11
C LEU A 145 -8.62 6.51 -12.68
N THR A 146 -9.58 5.62 -12.49
CA THR A 146 -10.20 5.32 -11.20
C THR A 146 -10.25 3.81 -10.95
N ALA A 147 -10.18 3.41 -9.68
CA ALA A 147 -10.41 2.04 -9.26
C ALA A 147 -11.90 1.75 -8.97
N ASP A 148 -12.76 2.76 -9.10
CA ASP A 148 -14.20 2.61 -8.91
C ASP A 148 -14.88 2.13 -10.20
N ASN A 149 -14.99 0.82 -10.32
CA ASN A 149 -15.66 0.17 -11.44
C ASN A 149 -17.15 0.52 -11.52
N SER A 150 -17.78 0.92 -10.41
CA SER A 150 -19.20 1.29 -10.39
C SER A 150 -19.44 2.64 -11.08
N ALA A 151 -18.55 3.60 -10.84
CA ALA A 151 -18.57 4.89 -11.51
C ALA A 151 -18.38 4.74 -13.02
N ILE A 152 -17.42 3.91 -13.45
CA ILE A 152 -17.21 3.65 -14.89
C ILE A 152 -18.43 3.02 -15.54
N ARG A 153 -19.09 2.05 -14.88
CA ARG A 153 -20.32 1.45 -15.39
C ARG A 153 -21.45 2.48 -15.55
N LEU A 154 -21.60 3.37 -14.58
CA LEU A 154 -22.59 4.43 -14.62
C LEU A 154 -22.35 5.36 -15.81
N TYR A 155 -21.12 5.82 -15.99
CA TYR A 155 -20.73 6.65 -17.14
C TYR A 155 -20.97 5.91 -18.46
N LEU A 156 -20.56 4.64 -18.54
CA LEU A 156 -20.75 3.85 -19.76
C LEU A 156 -22.23 3.72 -20.15
N GLN A 157 -23.13 3.59 -19.16
CA GLN A 157 -24.58 3.55 -19.40
C GLN A 157 -25.15 4.90 -19.82
N SER A 158 -24.57 6.01 -19.35
CA SER A 158 -25.05 7.36 -19.67
C SER A 158 -24.59 7.88 -21.02
N LEU A 159 -23.65 7.21 -21.71
CA LEU A 159 -23.19 7.63 -23.02
C LEU A 159 -24.30 7.58 -24.06
N ASP A 160 -24.56 8.67 -24.75
CA ASP A 160 -25.54 8.75 -25.83
C ASP A 160 -24.88 9.28 -27.10
N PRO A 161 -24.93 8.52 -28.22
CA PRO A 161 -24.41 8.96 -29.51
C PRO A 161 -24.95 10.30 -29.99
N ASN A 162 -26.19 10.66 -29.57
CA ASN A 162 -26.81 11.91 -29.96
C ASN A 162 -26.24 13.16 -29.25
N GLN A 163 -25.49 12.96 -28.18
CA GLN A 163 -24.86 14.05 -27.42
C GLN A 163 -23.49 14.46 -27.99
N MET A 164 -22.98 13.72 -28.99
CA MET A 164 -21.70 14.06 -29.59
C MET A 164 -21.80 15.26 -30.53
N PRO A 165 -20.97 16.30 -30.31
CA PRO A 165 -21.03 17.53 -31.10
C PRO A 165 -20.59 17.34 -32.56
N VAL A 166 -19.73 16.34 -32.83
CA VAL A 166 -19.19 16.04 -34.15
C VAL A 166 -19.43 14.56 -34.47
N GLY A 167 -20.11 14.31 -35.59
CA GLY A 167 -20.32 12.95 -36.10
C GLY A 167 -19.08 12.40 -36.80
N GLY A 168 -19.11 11.11 -37.14
CA GLY A 168 -18.00 10.39 -37.73
C GLY A 168 -17.19 9.62 -36.67
N THR A 169 -16.07 9.03 -37.08
CA THR A 169 -15.19 8.23 -36.22
C THR A 169 -13.76 8.69 -36.44
N ASN A 170 -13.09 9.17 -35.39
CA ASN A 170 -11.72 9.64 -35.43
C ASN A 170 -10.87 8.82 -34.42
N LEU A 171 -10.28 7.74 -34.92
CA LEU A 171 -9.44 6.84 -34.14
C LEU A 171 -8.16 7.51 -33.63
N ALA A 172 -7.60 8.43 -34.43
CA ALA A 172 -6.40 9.15 -34.03
C ALA A 172 -6.65 9.98 -32.77
N ALA A 173 -7.77 10.72 -32.71
CA ALA A 173 -8.16 11.49 -31.53
C ALA A 173 -8.40 10.57 -30.32
N ALA A 174 -9.02 9.40 -30.53
CA ALA A 174 -9.27 8.42 -29.46
C ALA A 174 -7.96 7.87 -28.88
N ILE A 175 -7.00 7.55 -29.72
CA ILE A 175 -5.66 7.06 -29.30
C ILE A 175 -4.89 8.17 -28.58
N ASP A 176 -4.84 9.37 -29.13
CA ASP A 176 -4.11 10.50 -28.52
C ASP A 176 -4.69 10.84 -27.12
N GLU A 177 -6.02 10.89 -26.99
CA GLU A 177 -6.65 11.18 -25.69
C GLU A 177 -6.47 10.01 -24.71
N GLY A 178 -6.56 8.76 -25.15
CA GLY A 178 -6.32 7.58 -24.33
C GLY A 178 -4.87 7.51 -23.81
N VAL A 179 -3.89 7.79 -24.67
CA VAL A 179 -2.47 7.87 -24.28
C VAL A 179 -2.24 9.02 -23.29
N LYS A 180 -2.85 10.17 -23.52
CA LYS A 180 -2.78 11.33 -22.62
C LYS A 180 -3.28 11.00 -21.22
N VAL A 181 -4.40 10.29 -21.11
CA VAL A 181 -4.96 9.84 -19.82
C VAL A 181 -4.05 8.84 -19.12
N LEU A 182 -3.48 7.89 -19.86
CA LEU A 182 -2.57 6.87 -19.30
C LEU A 182 -1.24 7.48 -18.85
N THR A 183 -0.69 8.42 -19.62
CA THR A 183 0.62 9.04 -19.32
C THR A 183 0.53 10.18 -18.31
N GLY A 184 -0.67 10.57 -17.90
CA GLY A 184 -0.88 11.66 -16.94
C GLY A 184 -0.42 13.04 -17.44
N ARG A 185 -0.32 13.26 -18.75
CA ARG A 185 0.12 14.54 -19.35
C ARG A 185 -0.81 15.73 -19.03
N GLY A 186 -1.79 15.56 -18.12
CA GLY A 186 -2.73 16.60 -17.70
C GLY A 186 -2.61 17.03 -16.23
N ASP A 187 -2.28 16.14 -15.30
CA ASP A 187 -2.10 16.43 -13.88
C ASP A 187 -1.15 15.39 -13.28
N LYS A 188 -0.08 15.86 -12.60
CA LYS A 188 0.95 15.12 -11.87
C LYS A 188 0.95 13.61 -12.08
N ALA A 189 1.67 13.15 -13.11
CA ALA A 189 1.89 11.75 -13.39
C ALA A 189 2.59 11.10 -12.20
N GLU A 190 1.85 10.48 -11.31
CA GLU A 190 2.39 9.37 -10.54
C GLU A 190 2.58 8.23 -11.53
N THR A 191 3.73 8.20 -12.18
CA THR A 191 4.21 7.06 -12.95
C THR A 191 4.46 5.93 -11.96
N SER A 192 3.35 5.40 -11.43
CA SER A 192 3.40 4.15 -10.68
C SER A 192 3.82 3.10 -11.69
N GLY A 193 4.86 2.32 -11.45
CA GLY A 193 5.36 1.27 -12.35
C GLY A 193 4.32 0.16 -12.63
N ARG A 194 3.12 0.60 -13.03
CA ARG A 194 1.95 -0.22 -13.43
C ARG A 194 2.00 -0.35 -14.95
N SER A 195 1.63 -1.51 -15.43
CA SER A 195 1.43 -1.73 -16.86
C SER A 195 0.26 -0.87 -17.35
N GLN A 196 0.40 -0.28 -18.54
CA GLN A 196 -0.61 0.57 -19.16
C GLN A 196 -1.17 -0.12 -20.40
N VAL A 197 -2.48 -0.10 -20.56
CA VAL A 197 -3.19 -0.71 -21.69
C VAL A 197 -4.21 0.27 -22.23
N LEU A 198 -4.20 0.50 -23.52
CA LEU A 198 -5.26 1.19 -24.24
C LEU A 198 -6.14 0.15 -24.93
N LEU A 199 -7.41 0.08 -24.52
CA LEU A 199 -8.41 -0.78 -25.12
C LEU A 199 -9.30 0.07 -26.03
N LEU A 200 -9.25 -0.21 -27.34
CA LEU A 200 -10.08 0.46 -28.32
C LEU A 200 -11.26 -0.44 -28.66
N VAL A 201 -12.47 0.11 -28.54
CA VAL A 201 -13.74 -0.56 -28.84
C VAL A 201 -14.47 0.23 -29.93
N THR A 202 -14.49 -0.28 -31.13
CA THR A 202 -15.05 0.36 -32.34
C THR A 202 -15.59 -0.70 -33.28
N ASP A 203 -16.45 -0.30 -34.21
CA ASP A 203 -16.93 -1.14 -35.33
C ASP A 203 -15.96 -1.11 -36.54
N GLY A 204 -14.90 -0.32 -36.45
CA GLY A 204 -13.82 -0.27 -37.43
C GLY A 204 -14.07 0.68 -38.62
N GLU A 205 -15.20 1.41 -38.65
CA GLU A 205 -15.47 2.42 -39.68
C GLU A 205 -14.70 3.71 -39.34
N ASP A 206 -13.46 3.84 -39.84
CA ASP A 206 -12.67 5.06 -39.67
C ASP A 206 -12.84 5.99 -40.89
N VAL A 207 -13.33 7.18 -40.61
CA VAL A 207 -13.56 8.23 -41.64
C VAL A 207 -12.37 9.20 -41.74
N ALA A 208 -11.43 9.15 -40.79
CA ALA A 208 -10.28 10.05 -40.75
C ALA A 208 -8.95 9.29 -41.00
N SER A 209 -8.35 9.54 -42.17
CA SER A 209 -7.17 8.87 -42.71
C SER A 209 -5.84 9.04 -41.91
N ALA A 210 -5.87 9.29 -40.61
CA ALA A 210 -4.69 9.56 -39.78
C ALA A 210 -4.24 8.37 -38.88
N GLN A 211 -4.75 7.16 -39.11
CA GLN A 211 -4.47 5.95 -38.29
C GLN A 211 -2.99 5.62 -38.14
N GLY A 212 -2.22 5.80 -39.19
CA GLY A 212 -0.79 5.42 -39.21
C GLY A 212 0.09 6.29 -38.31
N GLU A 213 -0.23 7.56 -38.12
CA GLU A 213 0.57 8.48 -37.30
C GLU A 213 0.30 8.38 -35.84
N ALA A 214 -1.00 8.23 -35.44
CA ALA A 214 -1.38 8.09 -34.04
C ALA A 214 -0.88 6.76 -33.43
N ALA A 215 -0.98 5.66 -34.20
CA ALA A 215 -0.44 4.36 -33.77
C ALA A 215 1.10 4.39 -33.58
N LYS A 216 1.83 5.13 -34.39
CA LYS A 216 3.30 5.32 -34.23
C LYS A 216 3.62 6.12 -32.96
N LYS A 217 2.84 7.14 -32.62
CA LYS A 217 3.03 7.93 -31.40
C LYS A 217 2.74 7.14 -30.12
N ALA A 218 1.80 6.21 -30.15
CA ALA A 218 1.47 5.37 -29.00
C ALA A 218 2.52 4.29 -28.70
N ALA A 219 3.37 3.96 -29.69
CA ALA A 219 4.43 2.95 -29.57
C ALA A 219 5.80 3.52 -29.12
N GLN A 220 5.94 4.82 -28.99
CA GLN A 220 7.10 5.54 -28.45
C GLN A 220 6.89 5.94 -26.98
#